data_30f91f8f0fe6fc4852e646a8ad177968
#
_entry.id   30f91f8f0fe6fc4852e646a8ad177968
#
_cell.length_a   1.000
_cell.length_b   1.000
_cell.length_c   1.000
_cell.angle_alpha   90.00
_cell.angle_beta   90.00
_cell.angle_gamma   90.00
#
_symmetry.space_group_name_H-M   'P 1'
#
loop_
_entity.id
_entity.type
_entity.pdbx_description
1 polymer ?
#
loop_
_entity_poly.entity_id
_entity_poly.type
_entity_poly.pdbx_seq_one_letter_code
_entity_poly.pdbx_strand_id
1 'polypeptide(L)'
;MLDLAQGRSVAPEALDGSRFHWICAKLVRSKPVAEPLMEMVEVDGLQIAYERAGSGPALVLLHSYVGDGPTTWRRQLDGLSDEFTVVAWDAPGAGRSTDPPERFGLDAYADCLAGFLDKLGLDSAHVAGLSFGGILALALQRRHSDTSSALILASAYAGWAGSLPPDVAEQRLRQALALADGTPEAFVGALLPTMFSKTMPRETMDDFRASMEEFHPRGFRAMAQASAEDVRDLLPRIDVPTLLVYGDRDVRAPLTVAKALQTAISGSRLVLLPDAGHVCNVEAPNEFNGAVREFLHDSHS
;
A
#
# COMPACT_ATOMS: atom_id res chain seq x y z
N MET A 1 10.10 -53.51 -56.53
CA MET A 1 9.74 -54.85 -56.13
C MET A 1 9.09 -54.69 -54.75
N LEU A 2 7.74 -54.60 -54.72
CA LEU A 2 6.80 -55.70 -54.43
C LEU A 2 7.23 -56.41 -53.13
N ASP A 3 6.47 -56.40 -52.04
CA ASP A 3 5.20 -57.07 -51.92
C ASP A 3 4.30 -56.58 -50.80
N LEU A 4 3.04 -56.65 -51.05
CA LEU A 4 1.83 -56.40 -50.29
C LEU A 4 1.46 -57.56 -49.34
N ALA A 5 0.62 -57.24 -48.39
CA ALA A 5 -0.44 -58.05 -47.79
C ALA A 5 -0.13 -58.60 -46.36
N GLN A 6 -0.87 -58.33 -45.38
CA GLN A 6 -2.22 -58.80 -45.10
C GLN A 6 -2.70 -58.19 -43.77
N GLY A 7 -3.88 -57.64 -43.79
CA GLY A 7 -4.60 -57.14 -42.60
C GLY A 7 -5.11 -58.29 -41.73
N ARG A 8 -5.10 -58.05 -40.43
CA ARG A 8 -6.03 -58.66 -39.47
C ARG A 8 -6.58 -57.63 -38.51
N SER A 9 -7.87 -57.43 -38.60
CA SER A 9 -8.73 -56.77 -37.66
C SER A 9 -8.72 -57.55 -36.34
N VAL A 10 -8.46 -56.86 -35.25
CA VAL A 10 -8.75 -57.32 -33.87
C VAL A 10 -9.73 -56.35 -33.26
N ALA A 11 -10.91 -56.82 -32.92
CA ALA A 11 -11.95 -56.07 -32.24
C ALA A 11 -11.52 -55.71 -30.81
N PRO A 12 -11.95 -54.56 -30.26
CA PRO A 12 -11.66 -54.21 -28.86
C PRO A 12 -12.58 -54.99 -27.91
N GLU A 13 -11.95 -55.67 -26.95
CA GLU A 13 -12.63 -56.26 -25.81
C GLU A 13 -13.28 -55.17 -24.94
N ALA A 14 -14.51 -55.43 -24.54
CA ALA A 14 -15.30 -54.62 -23.62
C ALA A 14 -14.64 -54.59 -22.22
N LEU A 15 -14.21 -53.44 -21.77
CA LEU A 15 -13.85 -53.21 -20.38
C LEU A 15 -15.10 -52.81 -19.58
N ASP A 16 -15.32 -53.63 -18.57
CA ASP A 16 -16.36 -53.61 -17.56
C ASP A 16 -16.51 -52.21 -16.89
N GLY A 17 -17.75 -51.72 -16.89
CA GLY A 17 -18.15 -50.48 -16.26
C GLY A 17 -18.32 -50.65 -14.75
N SER A 18 -17.27 -50.35 -13.97
CA SER A 18 -17.49 -50.12 -12.57
C SER A 18 -16.47 -49.11 -12.01
N ARG A 19 -17.03 -48.03 -11.48
CA ARG A 19 -16.43 -47.04 -10.57
C ARG A 19 -15.62 -45.89 -11.17
N PHE A 20 -16.26 -45.02 -11.93
CA PHE A 20 -15.88 -43.61 -11.90
C PHE A 20 -16.63 -42.88 -10.76
N HIS A 21 -15.95 -42.74 -9.63
CA HIS A 21 -16.36 -41.76 -8.61
C HIS A 21 -16.08 -40.36 -9.16
N TRP A 22 -17.16 -39.68 -9.56
CA TRP A 22 -17.11 -38.25 -9.80
C TRP A 22 -16.84 -37.54 -8.46
N ILE A 23 -15.61 -37.15 -8.23
CA ILE A 23 -15.32 -36.13 -7.24
C ILE A 23 -15.89 -34.83 -7.82
N CYS A 24 -17.12 -34.49 -7.39
CA CYS A 24 -17.66 -33.15 -7.53
C CYS A 24 -16.72 -32.20 -6.78
N ALA A 25 -15.75 -31.61 -7.48
CA ALA A 25 -15.11 -30.41 -7.02
C ALA A 25 -16.22 -29.38 -6.83
N LYS A 26 -16.59 -29.13 -5.57
CA LYS A 26 -17.40 -27.97 -5.21
C LYS A 26 -16.61 -26.76 -5.70
N LEU A 27 -17.01 -26.22 -6.84
CA LEU A 27 -16.69 -24.85 -7.22
C LEU A 27 -17.27 -23.98 -6.09
N VAL A 28 -16.41 -23.59 -5.16
CA VAL A 28 -16.69 -22.47 -4.27
C VAL A 28 -16.83 -21.28 -5.22
N ARG A 29 -18.06 -20.91 -5.55
CA ARG A 29 -18.36 -19.65 -6.19
C ARG A 29 -17.93 -18.60 -5.20
N SER A 30 -16.74 -18.00 -5.41
CA SER A 30 -16.39 -16.76 -4.77
C SER A 30 -17.55 -15.80 -5.06
N LYS A 31 -18.13 -15.22 -4.00
CA LYS A 31 -19.08 -14.12 -4.18
C LYS A 31 -18.36 -13.08 -5.07
N PRO A 32 -19.05 -12.47 -6.05
CA PRO A 32 -18.45 -11.35 -6.76
C PRO A 32 -18.07 -10.31 -5.72
N VAL A 33 -16.79 -9.99 -5.64
CA VAL A 33 -16.31 -8.86 -4.84
C VAL A 33 -16.97 -7.63 -5.46
N ALA A 34 -17.76 -6.91 -4.69
CA ALA A 34 -18.36 -5.67 -5.16
C ALA A 34 -17.23 -4.73 -5.59
N GLU A 35 -17.38 -4.08 -6.74
CA GLU A 35 -16.41 -3.05 -7.16
C GLU A 35 -16.26 -2.03 -6.04
N PRO A 36 -15.03 -1.60 -5.72
CA PRO A 36 -14.82 -0.59 -4.69
C PRO A 36 -15.58 0.68 -5.03
N LEU A 37 -16.34 1.20 -4.07
CA LEU A 37 -17.11 2.42 -4.24
C LEU A 37 -16.29 3.59 -3.70
N MET A 38 -16.16 4.65 -4.53
CA MET A 38 -15.63 5.93 -4.07
C MET A 38 -16.66 6.61 -3.18
N GLU A 39 -16.25 6.91 -1.96
CA GLU A 39 -17.05 7.58 -0.94
C GLU A 39 -16.37 8.88 -0.49
N MET A 40 -17.13 9.77 0.16
CA MET A 40 -16.65 11.03 0.70
C MET A 40 -17.14 11.21 2.12
N VAL A 41 -16.29 11.73 2.99
CA VAL A 41 -16.65 12.11 4.35
C VAL A 41 -16.03 13.45 4.72
N GLU A 42 -16.76 14.26 5.48
CA GLU A 42 -16.25 15.55 5.97
C GLU A 42 -15.54 15.36 7.32
N VAL A 43 -14.29 15.85 7.38
CA VAL A 43 -13.47 15.90 8.59
C VAL A 43 -12.93 17.30 8.77
N ASP A 44 -13.37 18.02 9.80
CA ASP A 44 -12.92 19.38 10.16
C ASP A 44 -12.92 20.37 8.97
N GLY A 45 -13.96 20.31 8.13
CA GLY A 45 -14.13 21.16 6.96
C GLY A 45 -13.43 20.70 5.70
N LEU A 46 -12.71 19.57 5.74
CA LEU A 46 -12.10 18.93 4.58
C LEU A 46 -12.98 17.78 4.09
N GLN A 47 -13.22 17.72 2.78
CA GLN A 47 -13.85 16.55 2.16
C GLN A 47 -12.77 15.51 1.88
N ILE A 48 -12.87 14.35 2.51
CA ILE A 48 -11.92 13.26 2.40
C ILE A 48 -12.53 12.14 1.56
N ALA A 49 -11.90 11.85 0.43
CA ALA A 49 -12.27 10.76 -0.45
C ALA A 49 -11.62 9.45 0.00
N TYR A 50 -12.33 8.35 -0.23
CA TYR A 50 -11.78 7.01 0.03
C TYR A 50 -12.51 5.96 -0.81
N GLU A 51 -11.85 4.85 -1.06
CA GLU A 51 -12.50 3.63 -1.55
C GLU A 51 -12.57 2.59 -0.45
N ARG A 52 -13.67 1.84 -0.43
CA ARG A 52 -13.92 0.78 0.55
C ARG A 52 -14.34 -0.50 -0.14
N ALA A 53 -13.77 -1.63 0.31
CA ALA A 53 -14.11 -2.95 -0.18
C ALA A 53 -14.09 -3.99 0.94
N GLY A 54 -14.91 -5.03 0.79
CA GLY A 54 -14.91 -6.18 1.69
C GLY A 54 -15.67 -5.98 2.99
N SER A 55 -15.43 -6.93 3.91
CA SER A 55 -16.03 -6.95 5.25
C SER A 55 -15.13 -7.75 6.19
N GLY A 56 -15.09 -7.38 7.47
CA GLY A 56 -14.22 -7.98 8.49
C GLY A 56 -13.48 -6.90 9.28
N PRO A 57 -12.39 -7.25 9.97
CA PRO A 57 -11.56 -6.26 10.67
C PRO A 57 -11.11 -5.13 9.72
N ALA A 58 -11.05 -3.91 10.23
CA ALA A 58 -10.69 -2.75 9.43
C ALA A 58 -9.19 -2.73 9.08
N LEU A 59 -8.87 -2.52 7.80
CA LEU A 59 -7.51 -2.30 7.30
C LEU A 59 -7.49 -0.99 6.50
N VAL A 60 -6.90 0.05 7.07
CA VAL A 60 -6.81 1.39 6.46
C VAL A 60 -5.47 1.55 5.76
N LEU A 61 -5.50 1.96 4.50
CA LEU A 61 -4.36 2.03 3.60
C LEU A 61 -4.03 3.48 3.29
N LEU A 62 -2.83 3.92 3.67
CA LEU A 62 -2.34 5.29 3.54
C LEU A 62 -1.30 5.35 2.41
N HIS A 63 -1.61 6.13 1.35
CA HIS A 63 -0.73 6.24 0.18
C HIS A 63 0.54 7.07 0.46
N SER A 64 1.45 7.09 -0.49
CA SER A 64 2.65 7.94 -0.51
C SER A 64 2.29 9.42 -0.68
N TYR A 65 3.28 10.33 -0.60
CA TYR A 65 3.10 11.74 -0.92
C TYR A 65 2.90 12.01 -2.43
N VAL A 66 2.87 10.96 -3.23
CA VAL A 66 2.66 10.97 -4.68
C VAL A 66 1.52 10.03 -5.03
N GLY A 67 0.64 10.44 -5.94
CA GLY A 67 -0.53 9.66 -6.36
C GLY A 67 -1.69 9.76 -5.37
N ASP A 68 -2.56 8.79 -5.41
CA ASP A 68 -3.78 8.67 -4.61
C ASP A 68 -3.91 7.30 -3.94
N GLY A 69 -4.89 7.16 -3.07
CA GLY A 69 -5.16 5.92 -2.35
C GLY A 69 -5.56 4.77 -3.27
N PRO A 70 -6.60 4.92 -4.08
CA PRO A 70 -7.07 3.85 -4.96
C PRO A 70 -6.03 3.32 -5.93
N THR A 71 -5.28 4.18 -6.61
CA THR A 71 -4.23 3.76 -7.55
C THR A 71 -3.07 3.05 -6.82
N THR A 72 -2.65 3.60 -5.67
CA THR A 72 -1.57 3.01 -4.88
C THR A 72 -1.94 1.63 -4.33
N TRP A 73 -3.20 1.44 -3.93
CA TRP A 73 -3.64 0.29 -3.16
C TRP A 73 -4.64 -0.64 -3.87
N ARG A 74 -4.85 -0.47 -5.19
CA ARG A 74 -5.79 -1.30 -5.96
C ARG A 74 -5.59 -2.80 -5.73
N ARG A 75 -4.34 -3.26 -5.75
CA ARG A 75 -4.02 -4.69 -5.57
C ARG A 75 -4.33 -5.19 -4.16
N GLN A 76 -4.34 -4.32 -3.16
CA GLN A 76 -4.70 -4.63 -1.78
C GLN A 76 -6.21 -4.54 -1.56
N LEU A 77 -6.88 -3.55 -2.15
CA LEU A 77 -8.34 -3.47 -2.18
C LEU A 77 -8.95 -4.75 -2.77
N ASP A 78 -8.42 -5.21 -3.91
CA ASP A 78 -8.92 -6.41 -4.56
C ASP A 78 -8.51 -7.70 -3.82
N GLY A 79 -7.28 -7.73 -3.31
CA GLY A 79 -6.66 -8.95 -2.81
C GLY A 79 -6.85 -9.21 -1.30
N LEU A 80 -7.29 -8.25 -0.50
CA LEU A 80 -7.49 -8.40 0.95
C LEU A 80 -8.94 -8.24 1.39
N SER A 81 -9.83 -7.80 0.49
CA SER A 81 -11.24 -7.55 0.80
C SER A 81 -12.09 -8.80 1.04
N ASP A 82 -11.56 -9.98 0.80
CA ASP A 82 -12.19 -11.26 1.14
C ASP A 82 -12.14 -11.54 2.66
N GLU A 83 -11.21 -10.92 3.40
CA GLU A 83 -11.04 -11.10 4.85
C GLU A 83 -11.20 -9.81 5.65
N PHE A 84 -10.90 -8.65 5.05
CA PHE A 84 -10.86 -7.37 5.73
C PHE A 84 -11.86 -6.37 5.15
N THR A 85 -12.29 -5.41 5.97
CA THR A 85 -12.84 -4.16 5.49
C THR A 85 -11.67 -3.26 5.11
N VAL A 86 -11.30 -3.25 3.82
CA VAL A 86 -10.16 -2.49 3.31
C VAL A 86 -10.61 -1.09 2.93
N VAL A 87 -9.94 -0.06 3.44
CA VAL A 87 -10.24 1.35 3.19
C VAL A 87 -8.98 2.05 2.68
N ALA A 88 -8.97 2.46 1.42
CA ALA A 88 -7.90 3.27 0.84
C ALA A 88 -8.34 4.74 0.79
N TRP A 89 -7.71 5.60 1.58
CA TRP A 89 -8.05 7.01 1.66
C TRP A 89 -7.21 7.86 0.71
N ASP A 90 -7.74 8.98 0.27
CA ASP A 90 -6.96 10.06 -0.30
C ASP A 90 -6.61 11.07 0.80
N ALA A 91 -5.34 11.27 1.07
CA ALA A 91 -4.90 12.25 2.06
C ALA A 91 -5.37 13.66 1.67
N PRO A 92 -5.58 14.59 2.62
CA PRO A 92 -5.80 16.00 2.28
C PRO A 92 -4.80 16.50 1.25
N GLY A 93 -5.29 16.99 0.12
CA GLY A 93 -4.46 17.46 -0.99
C GLY A 93 -3.92 16.36 -1.92
N ALA A 94 -4.58 15.20 -1.95
CA ALA A 94 -4.32 14.14 -2.93
C ALA A 94 -5.63 13.60 -3.50
N GLY A 95 -5.57 13.05 -4.70
CA GLY A 95 -6.69 12.40 -5.37
C GLY A 95 -7.92 13.31 -5.44
N ARG A 96 -9.02 12.88 -4.81
CA ARG A 96 -10.28 13.64 -4.77
C ARG A 96 -10.54 14.36 -3.45
N SER A 97 -9.59 14.32 -2.51
CA SER A 97 -9.70 15.03 -1.25
C SER A 97 -9.41 16.52 -1.40
N THR A 98 -10.05 17.33 -0.56
CA THR A 98 -9.83 18.78 -0.52
C THR A 98 -8.39 19.12 -0.17
N ASP A 99 -7.86 20.17 -0.78
CA ASP A 99 -6.55 20.71 -0.43
C ASP A 99 -6.50 21.16 1.03
N PRO A 100 -5.43 20.83 1.77
CA PRO A 100 -5.28 21.26 3.14
C PRO A 100 -5.00 22.77 3.22
N PRO A 101 -5.18 23.41 4.39
CA PRO A 101 -4.69 24.76 4.66
C PRO A 101 -3.17 24.89 4.43
N GLU A 102 -2.68 26.13 4.21
CA GLU A 102 -1.25 26.36 3.90
C GLU A 102 -0.27 25.81 4.95
N ARG A 103 -0.68 25.79 6.23
CA ARG A 103 0.10 25.25 7.33
C ARG A 103 -0.53 23.94 7.82
N PHE A 104 -0.27 22.88 7.09
CA PHE A 104 -0.78 21.54 7.42
C PHE A 104 0.40 20.58 7.57
N GLY A 105 0.94 20.52 8.79
CA GLY A 105 2.08 19.67 9.14
C GLY A 105 1.65 18.22 9.42
N LEU A 106 2.62 17.38 9.75
CA LEU A 106 2.42 15.95 10.00
C LEU A 106 1.39 15.69 11.12
N ASP A 107 1.39 16.50 12.17
CA ASP A 107 0.43 16.38 13.27
C ASP A 107 -1.01 16.66 12.81
N ALA A 108 -1.21 17.65 11.94
CA ALA A 108 -2.54 17.94 11.39
C ALA A 108 -3.04 16.82 10.47
N TYR A 109 -2.13 16.19 9.70
CA TYR A 109 -2.48 14.98 8.94
C TYR A 109 -2.90 13.82 9.86
N ALA A 110 -2.20 13.63 10.99
CA ALA A 110 -2.54 12.58 11.96
C ALA A 110 -3.89 12.85 12.65
N ASP A 111 -4.18 14.12 13.02
CA ASP A 111 -5.47 14.51 13.59
C ASP A 111 -6.61 14.32 12.58
N CYS A 112 -6.41 14.71 11.32
CA CYS A 112 -7.39 14.48 10.25
C CYS A 112 -7.64 12.99 10.01
N LEU A 113 -6.59 12.16 10.03
CA LEU A 113 -6.73 10.71 9.92
C LEU A 113 -7.51 10.11 11.08
N ALA A 114 -7.24 10.54 12.32
CA ALA A 114 -8.00 10.09 13.49
C ALA A 114 -9.49 10.48 13.38
N GLY A 115 -9.78 11.75 12.99
CA GLY A 115 -11.14 12.19 12.73
C GLY A 115 -11.82 11.42 11.59
N PHE A 116 -11.09 11.04 10.56
CA PHE A 116 -11.58 10.19 9.47
C PHE A 116 -11.98 8.79 9.98
N LEU A 117 -11.13 8.16 10.80
CA LEU A 117 -11.42 6.86 11.41
C LEU A 117 -12.67 6.92 12.30
N ASP A 118 -12.77 7.94 13.14
CA ASP A 118 -13.94 8.19 14.00
C ASP A 118 -15.23 8.34 13.17
N LYS A 119 -15.22 9.15 12.11
CA LYS A 119 -16.37 9.35 11.22
C LYS A 119 -16.83 8.06 10.52
N LEU A 120 -15.94 7.14 10.28
CA LEU A 120 -16.25 5.83 9.68
C LEU A 120 -16.63 4.77 10.73
N GLY A 121 -16.56 5.09 12.03
CA GLY A 121 -16.79 4.14 13.13
C GLY A 121 -15.73 3.04 13.19
N LEU A 122 -14.48 3.39 12.90
CA LEU A 122 -13.33 2.49 12.91
C LEU A 122 -12.48 2.75 14.16
N ASP A 123 -13.00 2.36 15.32
CA ASP A 123 -12.41 2.67 16.64
C ASP A 123 -11.01 2.06 16.85
N SER A 124 -10.68 0.97 16.16
CA SER A 124 -9.37 0.33 16.21
C SER A 124 -9.12 -0.39 14.89
N ALA A 125 -8.33 0.22 14.02
CA ALA A 125 -8.01 -0.32 12.70
C ALA A 125 -6.58 -0.83 12.62
N HIS A 126 -6.33 -1.81 11.75
CA HIS A 126 -4.97 -2.04 11.24
C HIS A 126 -4.64 -0.93 10.27
N VAL A 127 -3.47 -0.34 10.37
CA VAL A 127 -3.05 0.78 9.52
C VAL A 127 -1.82 0.39 8.71
N ALA A 128 -1.97 0.39 7.39
CA ALA A 128 -0.88 0.15 6.45
C ALA A 128 -0.52 1.45 5.73
N GLY A 129 0.75 1.84 5.76
CA GLY A 129 1.21 3.07 5.14
C GLY A 129 2.42 2.86 4.23
N LEU A 130 2.34 3.36 3.00
CA LEU A 130 3.45 3.38 2.04
C LEU A 130 4.20 4.72 2.15
N SER A 131 5.52 4.66 2.40
CA SER A 131 6.38 5.85 2.36
C SER A 131 5.89 6.96 3.31
N PHE A 132 5.35 8.08 2.80
CA PHE A 132 4.69 9.12 3.61
C PHE A 132 3.55 8.54 4.47
N GLY A 133 2.74 7.65 3.90
CA GLY A 133 1.69 6.96 4.65
C GLY A 133 2.22 6.20 5.87
N GLY A 134 3.44 5.66 5.79
CA GLY A 134 4.12 5.03 6.93
C GLY A 134 4.56 6.03 7.99
N ILE A 135 5.06 7.21 7.58
CA ILE A 135 5.38 8.31 8.51
C ILE A 135 4.11 8.79 9.22
N LEU A 136 3.02 8.91 8.46
CA LEU A 136 1.71 9.31 8.99
C LEU A 136 1.15 8.27 9.96
N ALA A 137 1.30 6.98 9.68
CA ALA A 137 0.91 5.90 10.61
C ALA A 137 1.67 5.99 11.94
N LEU A 138 2.96 6.31 11.91
CA LEU A 138 3.75 6.58 13.11
C LEU A 138 3.25 7.83 13.86
N ALA A 139 2.92 8.90 13.13
CA ALA A 139 2.39 10.12 13.74
C ALA A 139 0.99 9.91 14.34
N LEU A 140 0.14 9.09 13.70
CA LEU A 140 -1.14 8.67 14.26
C LEU A 140 -0.93 7.97 15.61
N GLN A 141 -0.03 7.01 15.68
CA GLN A 141 0.29 6.29 16.91
C GLN A 141 0.81 7.21 18.01
N ARG A 142 1.56 8.26 17.67
CA ARG A 142 2.02 9.29 18.64
C ARG A 142 0.88 10.05 19.28
N ARG A 143 -0.10 10.45 18.47
CA ARG A 143 -1.14 11.41 18.85
C ARG A 143 -2.43 10.72 19.31
N HIS A 144 -2.72 9.57 18.75
CA HIS A 144 -3.98 8.82 18.88
C HIS A 144 -3.68 7.33 19.00
N SER A 145 -2.93 6.90 20.02
CA SER A 145 -2.41 5.53 20.20
C SER A 145 -3.49 4.45 20.16
N ASP A 146 -4.70 4.78 20.60
CA ASP A 146 -5.80 3.82 20.72
C ASP A 146 -6.52 3.56 19.38
N THR A 147 -6.19 4.31 18.32
CA THR A 147 -6.88 4.22 17.02
C THR A 147 -6.32 3.14 16.11
N SER A 148 -5.12 2.62 16.37
CA SER A 148 -4.54 1.56 15.57
C SER A 148 -4.18 0.32 16.40
N SER A 149 -4.57 -0.86 15.91
CA SER A 149 -4.32 -2.16 16.54
C SER A 149 -3.06 -2.86 16.03
N ALA A 150 -2.60 -2.51 14.85
CA ALA A 150 -1.35 -2.98 14.25
C ALA A 150 -0.89 -2.00 13.17
N LEU A 151 0.42 -1.93 12.93
CA LEU A 151 1.03 -1.12 11.87
C LEU A 151 1.69 -1.99 10.80
N ILE A 152 1.46 -1.66 9.54
CA ILE A 152 2.17 -2.19 8.38
C ILE A 152 2.89 -1.03 7.70
N LEU A 153 4.20 -0.97 7.83
CA LEU A 153 5.04 0.13 7.35
C LEU A 153 5.77 -0.31 6.07
N ALA A 154 5.21 0.05 4.91
CA ALA A 154 5.74 -0.30 3.60
C ALA A 154 6.68 0.80 3.10
N SER A 155 7.93 0.45 2.79
CA SER A 155 8.96 1.41 2.29
C SER A 155 8.99 2.73 3.09
N ALA A 156 8.74 2.64 4.41
CA ALA A 156 8.52 3.77 5.30
C ALA A 156 9.83 4.40 5.79
N TYR A 157 9.70 5.55 6.47
CA TYR A 157 10.79 6.29 7.09
C TYR A 157 10.39 6.72 8.51
N ALA A 158 11.37 7.02 9.34
CA ALA A 158 11.16 7.84 10.55
C ALA A 158 11.21 9.35 10.20
N GLY A 159 10.54 9.74 9.12
CA GLY A 159 10.75 10.99 8.43
C GLY A 159 12.07 11.03 7.63
N TRP A 160 12.20 11.91 6.64
CA TRP A 160 13.44 11.98 5.86
C TRP A 160 14.63 12.44 6.70
N ALA A 161 14.43 13.47 7.56
CA ALA A 161 15.47 13.94 8.46
C ALA A 161 15.85 12.88 9.51
N GLY A 162 14.92 11.98 9.88
CA GLY A 162 15.18 10.90 10.81
C GLY A 162 15.78 9.62 10.19
N SER A 163 15.83 9.52 8.85
CA SER A 163 16.18 8.27 8.17
C SER A 163 17.32 8.40 7.15
N LEU A 164 17.58 9.60 6.68
CA LEU A 164 18.56 9.88 5.62
C LEU A 164 19.67 10.79 6.14
N PRO A 165 20.86 10.79 5.48
CA PRO A 165 21.87 11.79 5.75
C PRO A 165 21.30 13.21 5.60
N PRO A 166 21.69 14.19 6.46
CA PRO A 166 21.08 15.53 6.48
C PRO A 166 21.07 16.23 5.13
N ASP A 167 22.16 16.17 4.38
CA ASP A 167 22.30 16.74 3.05
C ASP A 167 21.35 16.08 2.02
N VAL A 168 21.16 14.77 2.11
CA VAL A 168 20.23 14.02 1.25
C VAL A 168 18.78 14.37 1.59
N ALA A 169 18.42 14.45 2.86
CA ALA A 169 17.07 14.81 3.32
C ALA A 169 16.71 16.23 2.86
N GLU A 170 17.62 17.20 3.08
CA GLU A 170 17.44 18.57 2.64
C GLU A 170 17.35 18.72 1.13
N GLN A 171 18.22 18.02 0.38
CA GLN A 171 18.17 18.03 -1.08
C GLN A 171 16.85 17.45 -1.59
N ARG A 172 16.37 16.35 -0.99
CA ARG A 172 15.09 15.72 -1.36
C ARG A 172 13.93 16.68 -1.16
N LEU A 173 13.88 17.39 -0.01
CA LEU A 173 12.85 18.39 0.25
C LEU A 173 12.91 19.53 -0.77
N ARG A 174 14.09 20.11 -1.02
CA ARG A 174 14.25 21.17 -2.04
C ARG A 174 13.77 20.73 -3.42
N GLN A 175 14.11 19.51 -3.83
CA GLN A 175 13.67 18.96 -5.12
C GLN A 175 12.15 18.76 -5.17
N ALA A 176 11.55 18.22 -4.10
CA ALA A 176 10.10 18.07 -4.01
C ALA A 176 9.38 19.42 -4.10
N LEU A 177 9.84 20.43 -3.35
CA LEU A 177 9.24 21.76 -3.38
C LEU A 177 9.36 22.41 -4.77
N ALA A 178 10.50 22.24 -5.45
CA ALA A 178 10.69 22.73 -6.81
C ALA A 178 9.76 22.02 -7.84
N LEU A 179 9.54 20.72 -7.66
CA LEU A 179 8.60 19.97 -8.51
C LEU A 179 7.15 20.43 -8.33
N ALA A 180 6.78 20.88 -7.12
CA ALA A 180 5.46 21.43 -6.86
C ALA A 180 5.14 22.71 -7.65
N ASP A 181 6.17 23.43 -8.11
CA ASP A 181 6.06 24.64 -8.94
C ASP A 181 6.17 24.32 -10.45
N GLY A 182 6.41 23.06 -10.80
CA GLY A 182 6.60 22.60 -12.17
C GLY A 182 5.30 22.19 -12.88
N THR A 183 5.46 21.66 -14.10
CA THR A 183 4.33 21.08 -14.84
C THR A 183 4.07 19.63 -14.42
N PRO A 184 2.85 19.10 -14.60
CA PRO A 184 2.55 17.69 -14.34
C PRO A 184 3.51 16.73 -15.07
N GLU A 185 3.88 17.01 -16.31
CA GLU A 185 4.81 16.18 -17.08
C GLU A 185 6.22 16.15 -16.47
N ALA A 186 6.71 17.30 -15.99
CA ALA A 186 8.00 17.40 -15.32
C ALA A 186 7.97 16.64 -13.98
N PHE A 187 6.87 16.76 -13.23
CA PHE A 187 6.63 16.06 -11.99
C PHE A 187 6.63 14.53 -12.19
N VAL A 188 5.84 14.03 -13.12
CA VAL A 188 5.79 12.60 -13.47
C VAL A 188 7.14 12.10 -13.96
N GLY A 189 7.76 12.83 -14.89
CA GLY A 189 9.07 12.46 -15.48
C GLY A 189 10.19 12.36 -14.46
N ALA A 190 10.14 13.16 -13.38
CA ALA A 190 11.13 13.11 -12.31
C ALA A 190 10.90 11.99 -11.29
N LEU A 191 9.67 11.69 -10.95
CA LEU A 191 9.33 10.81 -9.81
C LEU A 191 8.99 9.38 -10.23
N LEU A 192 8.17 9.20 -11.26
CA LEU A 192 7.69 7.88 -11.68
C LEU A 192 8.82 6.86 -11.93
N PRO A 193 9.93 7.20 -12.62
CA PRO A 193 11.03 6.27 -12.84
C PRO A 193 11.74 5.80 -11.58
N THR A 194 11.57 6.51 -10.45
CA THR A 194 12.24 6.18 -9.18
C THR A 194 11.38 5.30 -8.27
N MET A 195 10.12 5.06 -8.64
CA MET A 195 9.17 4.32 -7.81
C MET A 195 9.27 2.81 -8.06
N PHE A 196 9.55 2.40 -9.29
CA PHE A 196 9.59 1.00 -9.70
C PHE A 196 11.02 0.51 -9.93
N SER A 197 11.30 -0.72 -9.57
CA SER A 197 12.60 -1.38 -9.81
C SER A 197 12.65 -2.12 -11.14
N LYS A 198 11.50 -2.41 -11.73
CA LYS A 198 11.34 -3.17 -12.97
C LYS A 198 10.24 -2.58 -13.86
N THR A 199 10.23 -2.99 -15.12
CA THR A 199 9.14 -2.63 -16.04
C THR A 199 7.84 -3.29 -15.60
N MET A 200 6.84 -2.48 -15.33
CA MET A 200 5.49 -2.93 -14.99
C MET A 200 4.62 -3.06 -16.25
N PRO A 201 3.48 -3.78 -16.17
CA PRO A 201 2.48 -3.77 -17.23
C PRO A 201 2.09 -2.33 -17.59
N ARG A 202 1.83 -2.10 -18.89
CA ARG A 202 1.52 -0.77 -19.42
C ARG A 202 0.33 -0.13 -18.70
N GLU A 203 -0.72 -0.87 -18.46
CA GLU A 203 -1.92 -0.42 -17.74
C GLU A 203 -1.55 0.15 -16.36
N THR A 204 -0.78 -0.59 -15.56
CA THR A 204 -0.30 -0.13 -14.25
C THR A 204 0.51 1.16 -14.35
N MET A 205 1.37 1.28 -15.36
CA MET A 205 2.17 2.50 -15.57
C MET A 205 1.32 3.68 -16.02
N ASP A 206 0.30 3.44 -16.85
CA ASP A 206 -0.63 4.46 -17.33
C ASP A 206 -1.52 4.96 -16.17
N ASP A 207 -1.99 4.07 -15.29
CA ASP A 207 -2.76 4.43 -14.09
C ASP A 207 -1.95 5.30 -13.13
N PHE A 208 -0.71 4.87 -12.81
CA PHE A 208 0.18 5.66 -11.96
C PHE A 208 0.50 7.03 -12.56
N ARG A 209 0.75 7.08 -13.87
CA ARG A 209 0.98 8.33 -14.59
C ARG A 209 -0.23 9.26 -14.46
N ALA A 210 -1.43 8.76 -14.74
CA ALA A 210 -2.67 9.54 -14.70
C ALA A 210 -2.91 10.10 -13.29
N SER A 211 -2.81 9.26 -12.25
CA SER A 211 -2.92 9.69 -10.85
C SER A 211 -1.89 10.76 -10.47
N MET A 212 -0.66 10.64 -10.97
CA MET A 212 0.39 11.62 -10.71
C MET A 212 0.21 12.93 -11.49
N GLU A 213 -0.37 12.89 -12.69
CA GLU A 213 -0.67 14.09 -13.50
C GLU A 213 -1.78 14.95 -12.87
N GLU A 214 -2.66 14.34 -12.07
CA GLU A 214 -3.71 15.01 -11.33
C GLU A 214 -3.25 15.55 -9.95
N PHE A 215 -1.94 15.61 -9.68
CA PHE A 215 -1.44 16.04 -8.37
C PHE A 215 -1.86 17.47 -8.02
N HIS A 216 -2.10 17.69 -6.76
CA HIS A 216 -2.41 19.00 -6.19
C HIS A 216 -1.11 19.66 -5.68
N PRO A 217 -0.60 20.73 -6.30
CA PRO A 217 0.67 21.35 -5.89
C PRO A 217 0.72 21.73 -4.40
N ARG A 218 -0.41 22.20 -3.85
CA ARG A 218 -0.52 22.55 -2.41
C ARG A 218 -0.43 21.32 -1.53
N GLY A 219 -1.20 20.29 -1.82
CA GLY A 219 -1.21 19.03 -1.06
C GLY A 219 0.13 18.32 -1.13
N PHE A 220 0.70 18.21 -2.33
CA PHE A 220 2.03 17.61 -2.52
C PHE A 220 3.11 18.35 -1.70
N ARG A 221 3.08 19.70 -1.70
CA ARG A 221 4.00 20.51 -0.91
C ARG A 221 3.86 20.26 0.59
N ALA A 222 2.62 20.19 1.10
CA ALA A 222 2.34 19.90 2.49
C ALA A 222 2.82 18.49 2.89
N MET A 223 2.51 17.47 2.08
CA MET A 223 2.97 16.09 2.33
C MET A 223 4.50 15.96 2.24
N ALA A 224 5.16 16.65 1.31
CA ALA A 224 6.61 16.66 1.21
C ALA A 224 7.27 17.29 2.45
N GLN A 225 6.72 18.40 2.94
CA GLN A 225 7.18 19.06 4.18
C GLN A 225 6.98 18.15 5.40
N ALA A 226 5.80 17.53 5.52
CA ALA A 226 5.51 16.56 6.60
C ALA A 226 6.44 15.33 6.50
N SER A 227 6.77 14.86 5.29
CA SER A 227 7.73 13.77 5.10
C SER A 227 9.15 14.12 5.55
N ALA A 228 9.51 15.39 5.51
CA ALA A 228 10.85 15.85 5.86
C ALA A 228 11.12 15.92 7.36
N GLU A 229 10.11 15.79 8.20
CA GLU A 229 10.24 15.81 9.66
C GLU A 229 11.14 14.67 10.17
N ASP A 230 11.59 14.79 11.43
CA ASP A 230 12.27 13.72 12.17
C ASP A 230 11.33 13.17 13.25
N VAL A 231 10.95 11.92 13.11
CA VAL A 231 10.04 11.24 14.06
C VAL A 231 10.69 10.05 14.75
N ARG A 232 12.03 10.00 14.84
CA ARG A 232 12.77 8.91 15.48
C ARG A 232 12.44 8.73 16.95
N ASP A 233 12.07 9.80 17.64
CA ASP A 233 11.69 9.77 19.06
C ASP A 233 10.43 8.94 19.32
N LEU A 234 9.63 8.66 18.28
CA LEU A 234 8.43 7.82 18.35
C LEU A 234 8.74 6.34 18.36
N LEU A 235 9.74 5.92 17.61
CA LEU A 235 9.99 4.50 17.30
C LEU A 235 10.08 3.63 18.56
N PRO A 236 10.79 4.03 19.64
CA PRO A 236 10.85 3.23 20.87
C PRO A 236 9.53 3.19 21.67
N ARG A 237 8.55 4.02 21.28
CA ARG A 237 7.24 4.12 21.96
C ARG A 237 6.13 3.37 21.23
N ILE A 238 6.44 2.79 20.06
CA ILE A 238 5.48 1.97 19.33
C ILE A 238 5.32 0.67 20.10
N ASP A 239 4.12 0.44 20.60
CA ASP A 239 3.74 -0.69 21.44
C ASP A 239 2.74 -1.65 20.77
N VAL A 240 2.26 -1.31 19.58
CA VAL A 240 1.41 -2.19 18.78
C VAL A 240 2.24 -3.11 17.86
N PRO A 241 1.74 -4.31 17.53
CA PRO A 241 2.38 -5.17 16.56
C PRO A 241 2.73 -4.42 15.28
N THR A 242 3.97 -4.54 14.81
CA THR A 242 4.45 -3.77 13.66
C THR A 242 5.15 -4.66 12.64
N LEU A 243 4.68 -4.61 11.39
CA LEU A 243 5.29 -5.23 10.22
C LEU A 243 5.98 -4.17 9.36
N LEU A 244 7.23 -4.41 9.01
CA LEU A 244 7.99 -3.62 8.04
C LEU A 244 8.06 -4.42 6.73
N VAL A 245 7.62 -3.83 5.60
CA VAL A 245 7.66 -4.50 4.28
C VAL A 245 8.41 -3.61 3.29
N TYR A 246 9.50 -4.12 2.73
CA TYR A 246 10.35 -3.35 1.81
C TYR A 246 10.71 -4.18 0.60
N GLY A 247 10.84 -3.52 -0.55
CA GLY A 247 11.49 -4.11 -1.71
C GLY A 247 13.02 -4.14 -1.54
N ASP A 248 13.67 -5.22 -1.96
CA ASP A 248 15.13 -5.36 -1.88
C ASP A 248 15.88 -4.47 -2.90
N ARG A 249 15.15 -3.91 -3.88
CA ARG A 249 15.62 -2.96 -4.91
C ARG A 249 15.16 -1.52 -4.66
N ASP A 250 14.60 -1.22 -3.48
CA ASP A 250 14.15 0.12 -3.17
C ASP A 250 15.33 1.10 -3.04
N VAL A 251 15.46 1.98 -4.04
CA VAL A 251 16.51 3.02 -4.06
C VAL A 251 16.11 4.28 -3.29
N ARG A 252 14.82 4.42 -2.97
CA ARG A 252 14.30 5.59 -2.24
C ARG A 252 14.38 5.36 -0.73
N ALA A 253 13.90 4.21 -0.25
CA ALA A 253 13.98 3.76 1.14
C ALA A 253 14.86 2.50 1.22
N PRO A 254 16.19 2.64 1.16
CA PRO A 254 17.10 1.52 1.09
C PRO A 254 17.04 0.66 2.35
N LEU A 255 17.52 -0.58 2.25
CA LEU A 255 17.51 -1.57 3.33
C LEU A 255 18.10 -1.04 4.66
N THR A 256 19.02 -0.09 4.62
CA THR A 256 19.57 0.57 5.81
C THR A 256 18.49 1.29 6.62
N VAL A 257 17.51 1.92 5.93
CA VAL A 257 16.36 2.56 6.57
C VAL A 257 15.47 1.51 7.22
N ALA A 258 15.12 0.44 6.50
CA ALA A 258 14.32 -0.67 7.02
C ALA A 258 14.92 -1.27 8.30
N LYS A 259 16.24 -1.55 8.28
CA LYS A 259 16.98 -2.09 9.45
C LYS A 259 17.03 -1.11 10.61
N ALA A 260 17.15 0.19 10.35
CA ALA A 260 17.13 1.21 11.40
C ALA A 260 15.75 1.25 12.11
N LEU A 261 14.64 1.21 11.35
CA LEU A 261 13.31 1.13 11.93
C LEU A 261 13.12 -0.18 12.70
N GLN A 262 13.54 -1.33 12.14
CA GLN A 262 13.45 -2.63 12.81
C GLN A 262 14.19 -2.65 14.15
N THR A 263 15.36 -2.02 14.20
CA THR A 263 16.15 -1.94 15.44
C THR A 263 15.47 -1.05 16.47
N ALA A 264 14.80 0.02 16.04
CA ALA A 264 14.22 1.04 16.92
C ALA A 264 12.80 0.70 17.39
N ILE A 265 12.02 -0.06 16.62
CA ILE A 265 10.67 -0.52 16.97
C ILE A 265 10.77 -1.92 17.56
N SER A 266 10.60 -2.02 18.87
CA SER A 266 10.71 -3.31 19.59
C SER A 266 9.68 -4.32 19.10
N GLY A 267 10.10 -5.56 18.86
CA GLY A 267 9.21 -6.63 18.41
C GLY A 267 8.72 -6.53 16.95
N SER A 268 9.18 -5.52 16.19
CA SER A 268 8.81 -5.41 14.79
C SER A 268 9.38 -6.55 13.93
N ARG A 269 8.58 -7.01 12.96
CA ARG A 269 8.96 -8.01 11.96
C ARG A 269 9.33 -7.32 10.65
N LEU A 270 10.45 -7.72 10.02
CA LEU A 270 10.86 -7.21 8.70
C LEU A 270 10.70 -8.30 7.64
N VAL A 271 10.00 -7.96 6.56
CA VAL A 271 9.86 -8.77 5.34
C VAL A 271 10.49 -8.00 4.18
N LEU A 272 11.36 -8.67 3.43
CA LEU A 272 11.96 -8.14 2.20
C LEU A 272 11.35 -8.85 1.00
N LEU A 273 10.78 -8.07 0.08
CA LEU A 273 10.20 -8.59 -1.14
C LEU A 273 11.26 -8.59 -2.24
N PRO A 274 11.57 -9.75 -2.83
CA PRO A 274 12.61 -9.85 -3.84
C PRO A 274 12.23 -9.13 -5.13
N ASP A 275 13.22 -8.51 -5.78
CA ASP A 275 13.07 -7.81 -7.06
C ASP A 275 11.94 -6.76 -7.08
N ALA A 276 11.66 -6.13 -5.94
CA ALA A 276 10.68 -5.07 -5.80
C ALA A 276 11.35 -3.75 -5.38
N GLY A 277 10.83 -2.62 -5.87
CA GLY A 277 11.27 -1.26 -5.57
C GLY A 277 10.45 -0.59 -4.49
N HIS A 278 10.27 0.73 -4.63
CA HIS A 278 9.62 1.57 -3.61
C HIS A 278 8.13 1.29 -3.46
N VAL A 279 7.42 1.02 -4.54
CA VAL A 279 6.00 0.60 -4.52
C VAL A 279 5.88 -0.92 -4.48
N CYS A 280 6.52 -1.53 -3.49
CA CYS A 280 6.65 -2.97 -3.37
C CYS A 280 5.30 -3.70 -3.28
N ASN A 281 4.26 -3.04 -2.77
CA ASN A 281 2.87 -3.52 -2.74
C ASN A 281 2.26 -3.68 -4.15
N VAL A 282 2.76 -2.94 -5.15
CA VAL A 282 2.32 -3.01 -6.55
C VAL A 282 3.21 -3.94 -7.37
N GLU A 283 4.51 -3.96 -7.09
CA GLU A 283 5.47 -4.77 -7.83
C GLU A 283 5.42 -6.26 -7.45
N ALA A 284 5.07 -6.57 -6.20
CA ALA A 284 4.96 -7.93 -5.65
C ALA A 284 3.66 -8.07 -4.81
N PRO A 285 2.46 -7.90 -5.43
CA PRO A 285 1.20 -7.78 -4.69
C PRO A 285 0.81 -9.06 -3.94
N ASN A 286 1.09 -10.24 -4.48
CA ASN A 286 0.74 -11.50 -3.83
C ASN A 286 1.60 -11.74 -2.58
N GLU A 287 2.90 -11.50 -2.69
CA GLU A 287 3.85 -11.62 -1.58
C GLU A 287 3.57 -10.58 -0.50
N PHE A 288 3.24 -9.34 -0.91
CA PHE A 288 2.84 -8.28 0.01
C PHE A 288 1.56 -8.66 0.78
N ASN A 289 0.51 -9.04 0.06
CA ASN A 289 -0.78 -9.43 0.65
C ASN A 289 -0.61 -10.67 1.55
N GLY A 290 0.20 -11.64 1.15
CA GLY A 290 0.53 -12.81 1.95
C GLY A 290 1.21 -12.45 3.27
N ALA A 291 2.21 -11.56 3.23
CA ALA A 291 2.90 -11.08 4.43
C ALA A 291 1.96 -10.32 5.39
N VAL A 292 1.06 -9.49 4.84
CA VAL A 292 0.06 -8.76 5.63
C VAL A 292 -0.90 -9.73 6.32
N ARG A 293 -1.47 -10.71 5.60
CA ARG A 293 -2.38 -11.72 6.17
C ARG A 293 -1.73 -12.51 7.29
N GLU A 294 -0.56 -13.10 7.00
CA GLU A 294 0.18 -13.88 7.99
C GLU A 294 0.44 -13.08 9.26
N PHE A 295 0.92 -11.84 9.10
CA PHE A 295 1.20 -10.97 10.22
C PHE A 295 -0.04 -10.62 11.05
N LEU A 296 -1.15 -10.27 10.40
CA LEU A 296 -2.37 -9.89 11.10
C LEU A 296 -3.04 -11.08 11.79
N HIS A 297 -2.97 -12.28 11.23
CA HIS A 297 -3.45 -13.51 11.90
C HIS A 297 -2.62 -13.84 13.15
N ASP A 298 -1.28 -13.73 13.06
CA ASP A 298 -0.39 -14.00 14.19
C ASP A 298 -0.58 -12.99 15.34
N SER A 299 -0.93 -11.74 15.01
CA SER A 299 -1.11 -10.65 15.99
C SER A 299 -2.40 -10.76 16.82
N HIS A 300 -3.33 -11.64 16.43
CA HIS A 300 -4.60 -11.91 17.15
C HIS A 300 -4.57 -13.21 17.94
N SER A 301 -3.48 -13.96 17.89
CA SER A 301 -3.29 -15.21 18.61
C SER A 301 -2.56 -15.01 19.92
#